data_964e933d3a0fb1f2bd5269d5dcd545ea
#
_entry.id   964e933d3a0fb1f2bd5269d5dcd545ea
#
_cell.length_a   1.000
_cell.length_b   1.000
_cell.length_c   1.000
_cell.angle_alpha   90.00
_cell.angle_beta   90.00
_cell.angle_gamma   90.00
#
_symmetry.space_group_name_H-M   'P 1'
#
loop_
_entity.id
_entity.type
_entity.pdbx_description
1 polymer ?
#
loop_
_entity_poly.entity_id
_entity_poly.type
_entity_poly.pdbx_seq_one_letter_code
_entity_poly.pdbx_strand_id
1 'polypeptide(L)'
;MKHQYKPLILLCLVFLTVGSMFCMNDILLPSLIQHFKLSYTQATMIQFSFYIPYIIFPLPIAWMIHRFGYRVGLLVALFTCSLGCVLFFPANFFESYMFVLLAIFTLSIGITVMNVAANPFITLLGNPEGAHIRMNFVQVFSRIGYAATPLIATALIYGQSGEIQFQIPYLLLAGTILVLAVFIYISKMPTFKAEKEDHFSIPELFKESIRYKHLFFGVIAMFFYVGAEACTAGFFIPYLKEVVGLSDAEAAKYLTLYYVFAAVMGLAAVFILQFVKAHKLVGLFGVLMIFCYLVVIFLKTGYNEYILASLGLFLSVMFPTIFSLAIEDIGSFAGKGSALLNIAIVGGAVFPPIQGMIADTLSVKISYLVPMFCFVVITFYAFFFTRIPLMRRNKS
;
A
#
# COMPACT_ATOMS: atom_id res chain seq x y z
N MET A 1 20.31 3.66 25.96
CA MET A 1 18.95 3.13 25.76
C MET A 1 17.84 4.20 25.83
N LYS A 2 17.79 5.10 26.81
CA LYS A 2 16.67 6.09 26.93
C LYS A 2 16.51 7.08 25.75
N HIS A 3 17.52 7.33 24.94
CA HIS A 3 17.45 8.28 23.80
C HIS A 3 16.86 7.69 22.49
N GLN A 4 16.68 6.38 22.39
CA GLN A 4 16.22 5.71 21.15
C GLN A 4 14.70 5.57 21.06
N TYR A 5 13.98 5.62 22.19
CA TYR A 5 12.52 5.45 22.20
C TYR A 5 11.75 6.63 21.60
N LYS A 6 12.23 7.87 21.81
CA LYS A 6 11.54 9.07 21.28
C LYS A 6 11.44 9.08 19.74
N PRO A 7 12.54 8.86 18.97
CA PRO A 7 12.44 8.74 17.52
C PRO A 7 11.52 7.62 17.07
N LEU A 8 11.57 6.46 17.75
CA LEU A 8 10.73 5.31 17.38
C LEU A 8 9.23 5.60 17.58
N ILE A 9 8.85 6.24 18.70
CA ILE A 9 7.46 6.65 18.96
C ILE A 9 6.97 7.62 17.88
N LEU A 10 7.78 8.61 17.50
CA LEU A 10 7.42 9.56 16.45
C LEU A 10 7.22 8.84 15.10
N LEU A 11 8.07 7.86 14.79
CA LEU A 11 7.90 7.05 13.58
C LEU A 11 6.64 6.18 13.64
N CYS A 12 6.27 5.64 14.80
CA CYS A 12 4.99 4.94 14.97
C CYS A 12 3.80 5.85 14.63
N LEU A 13 3.80 7.09 15.12
CA LEU A 13 2.75 8.07 14.80
C LEU A 13 2.76 8.46 13.32
N VAL A 14 3.93 8.60 12.72
CA VAL A 14 4.07 8.83 11.27
C VAL A 14 3.46 7.67 10.48
N PHE A 15 3.77 6.43 10.82
CA PHE A 15 3.23 5.26 10.12
C PHE A 15 1.73 5.08 10.33
N LEU A 16 1.20 5.49 11.48
CA LEU A 16 -0.25 5.56 11.70
C LEU A 16 -0.90 6.51 10.69
N THR A 17 -0.33 7.72 10.49
CA THR A 17 -0.85 8.65 9.48
C THR A 17 -0.67 8.13 8.05
N VAL A 18 0.43 7.44 7.76
CA VAL A 18 0.67 6.79 6.45
C VAL A 18 -0.42 5.76 6.17
N GLY A 19 -0.73 4.87 7.12
CA GLY A 19 -1.82 3.90 6.98
C GLY A 19 -3.17 4.58 6.73
N SER A 20 -3.45 5.68 7.43
CA SER A 20 -4.66 6.48 7.21
C SER A 20 -4.70 7.08 5.81
N MET A 21 -3.59 7.62 5.30
CA MET A 21 -3.52 8.18 3.94
C MET A 21 -3.80 7.15 2.86
N PHE A 22 -3.25 5.95 2.98
CA PHE A 22 -3.52 4.86 2.04
C PHE A 22 -5.00 4.47 2.06
N CYS A 23 -5.58 4.26 3.23
CA CYS A 23 -6.99 3.88 3.36
C CYS A 23 -7.94 4.98 2.87
N MET A 24 -7.59 6.25 3.07
CA MET A 24 -8.35 7.39 2.54
C MET A 24 -8.48 7.34 1.02
N ASN A 25 -7.43 6.91 0.31
CA ASN A 25 -7.45 6.74 -1.13
C ASN A 25 -8.50 5.71 -1.58
N ASP A 26 -8.69 4.63 -0.82
CA ASP A 26 -9.67 3.58 -1.13
C ASP A 26 -11.12 4.04 -0.85
N ILE A 27 -11.32 4.81 0.23
CA ILE A 27 -12.64 5.33 0.63
C ILE A 27 -13.11 6.47 -0.28
N LEU A 28 -12.18 7.20 -0.86
CA LEU A 28 -12.47 8.39 -1.66
C LEU A 28 -13.25 8.07 -2.94
N LEU A 29 -13.01 6.91 -3.53
CA LEU A 29 -13.56 6.51 -4.83
C LEU A 29 -15.11 6.62 -4.91
N PRO A 30 -15.90 6.01 -3.99
CA PRO A 30 -17.37 6.14 -4.07
C PRO A 30 -17.85 7.57 -3.83
N SER A 31 -17.19 8.34 -2.97
CA SER A 31 -17.54 9.74 -2.71
C SER A 31 -17.35 10.62 -3.94
N LEU A 32 -16.27 10.41 -4.71
CA LEU A 32 -16.01 11.17 -5.94
C LEU A 32 -16.94 10.76 -7.08
N ILE A 33 -17.29 9.47 -7.20
CA ILE A 33 -18.29 9.01 -8.18
C ILE A 33 -19.61 9.76 -7.95
N GLN A 34 -20.06 9.89 -6.71
CA GLN A 34 -21.29 10.60 -6.38
C GLN A 34 -21.18 12.10 -6.60
N HIS A 35 -20.10 12.72 -6.10
CA HIS A 35 -19.94 14.19 -6.13
C HIS A 35 -19.72 14.73 -7.54
N PHE A 36 -18.85 14.10 -8.34
CA PHE A 36 -18.49 14.53 -9.69
C PHE A 36 -19.25 13.78 -10.79
N LYS A 37 -20.15 12.85 -10.45
CA LYS A 37 -20.90 12.00 -11.39
C LYS A 37 -19.97 11.27 -12.39
N LEU A 38 -18.89 10.70 -11.86
CA LEU A 38 -17.85 10.02 -12.66
C LEU A 38 -18.26 8.60 -13.00
N SER A 39 -17.74 8.09 -14.12
CA SER A 39 -17.70 6.66 -14.38
C SER A 39 -16.66 5.98 -13.45
N TYR A 40 -16.73 4.66 -13.31
CA TYR A 40 -15.72 3.91 -12.54
C TYR A 40 -14.32 4.06 -13.13
N THR A 41 -14.19 4.05 -14.45
CA THR A 41 -12.92 4.28 -15.16
C THR A 41 -12.33 5.64 -14.80
N GLN A 42 -13.15 6.70 -14.81
CA GLN A 42 -12.69 8.04 -14.45
C GLN A 42 -12.28 8.11 -12.98
N ALA A 43 -13.07 7.52 -12.08
CA ALA A 43 -12.78 7.53 -10.65
C ALA A 43 -11.49 6.76 -10.30
N THR A 44 -11.17 5.68 -11.01
CA THR A 44 -9.92 4.92 -10.78
C THR A 44 -8.65 5.66 -11.22
N MET A 45 -8.76 6.82 -11.92
CA MET A 45 -7.61 7.70 -12.15
C MET A 45 -6.97 8.21 -10.85
N ILE A 46 -7.70 8.16 -9.73
CA ILE A 46 -7.13 8.39 -8.38
C ILE A 46 -6.00 7.39 -8.11
N GLN A 47 -6.25 6.11 -8.35
CA GLN A 47 -5.26 5.05 -8.12
C GLN A 47 -4.04 5.26 -9.03
N PHE A 48 -4.27 5.63 -10.29
CA PHE A 48 -3.18 5.99 -11.19
C PHE A 48 -2.36 7.16 -10.63
N SER A 49 -3.01 8.26 -10.22
CA SER A 49 -2.34 9.43 -9.64
C SER A 49 -1.60 9.10 -8.34
N PHE A 50 -2.13 8.15 -7.55
CA PHE A 50 -1.53 7.71 -6.31
C PHE A 50 -0.29 6.85 -6.50
N TYR A 51 -0.27 5.93 -7.46
CA TYR A 51 0.83 4.98 -7.61
C TYR A 51 1.92 5.42 -8.59
N ILE A 52 1.66 6.35 -9.51
CA ILE A 52 2.64 6.79 -10.50
C ILE A 52 3.89 7.48 -9.88
N PRO A 53 3.80 8.24 -8.77
CA PRO A 53 4.97 8.81 -8.10
C PRO A 53 6.01 7.78 -7.66
N TYR A 54 5.61 6.53 -7.38
CA TYR A 54 6.52 5.45 -6.98
C TYR A 54 7.49 5.02 -8.10
N ILE A 55 7.21 5.37 -9.35
CA ILE A 55 8.17 5.17 -10.45
C ILE A 55 9.03 6.42 -10.66
N ILE A 56 8.41 7.60 -10.63
CA ILE A 56 9.05 8.83 -11.09
C ILE A 56 10.04 9.38 -10.05
N PHE A 57 9.69 9.33 -8.77
CA PHE A 57 10.38 10.08 -7.73
C PHE A 57 11.44 9.33 -6.89
N PRO A 58 11.54 7.99 -6.83
CA PRO A 58 12.50 7.32 -5.94
C PRO A 58 13.95 7.76 -6.15
N LEU A 59 14.40 7.93 -7.39
CA LEU A 59 15.78 8.35 -7.71
C LEU A 59 16.09 9.79 -7.26
N PRO A 60 15.26 10.82 -7.59
CA PRO A 60 15.42 12.16 -7.06
C PRO A 60 15.38 12.21 -5.53
N ILE A 61 14.53 11.41 -4.92
CA ILE A 61 14.39 11.33 -3.46
C ILE A 61 15.64 10.73 -2.82
N ALA A 62 16.17 9.64 -3.35
CA ALA A 62 17.40 9.01 -2.87
C ALA A 62 18.56 10.00 -2.93
N TRP A 63 18.72 10.75 -4.03
CA TRP A 63 19.70 11.81 -4.16
C TRP A 63 19.52 12.91 -3.08
N MET A 64 18.30 13.35 -2.85
CA MET A 64 17.98 14.34 -1.82
C MET A 64 18.36 13.85 -0.42
N ILE A 65 18.00 12.61 -0.08
CA ILE A 65 18.29 11.99 1.22
C ILE A 65 19.82 11.82 1.39
N HIS A 66 20.51 11.40 0.33
CA HIS A 66 21.97 11.29 0.37
C HIS A 66 22.63 12.65 0.68
N ARG A 67 22.13 13.75 0.12
CA ARG A 67 22.69 15.09 0.30
C ARG A 67 22.34 15.73 1.64
N PHE A 68 21.08 15.58 2.09
CA PHE A 68 20.53 16.30 3.23
C PHE A 68 20.24 15.42 4.46
N GLY A 69 20.31 14.09 4.29
CA GLY A 69 20.07 13.09 5.35
C GLY A 69 18.61 12.75 5.57
N TYR A 70 18.39 11.65 6.27
CA TYR A 70 17.06 11.06 6.49
C TYR A 70 16.08 11.97 7.25
N ARG A 71 16.57 12.76 8.22
CA ARG A 71 15.73 13.69 8.99
C ARG A 71 15.10 14.75 8.10
N VAL A 72 15.86 15.32 7.19
CA VAL A 72 15.35 16.30 6.20
C VAL A 72 14.37 15.61 5.27
N GLY A 73 14.68 14.39 4.83
CA GLY A 73 13.75 13.56 4.04
C GLY A 73 12.40 13.39 4.74
N LEU A 74 12.38 13.03 6.03
CA LEU A 74 11.14 12.90 6.81
C LEU A 74 10.34 14.22 6.90
N LEU A 75 11.01 15.35 7.11
CA LEU A 75 10.35 16.66 7.16
C LEU A 75 9.75 17.05 5.79
N VAL A 76 10.50 16.86 4.70
CA VAL A 76 10.02 17.08 3.34
C VAL A 76 8.82 16.19 3.05
N ALA A 77 8.88 14.91 3.44
CA ALA A 77 7.78 13.97 3.28
C ALA A 77 6.50 14.47 3.96
N LEU A 78 6.59 14.81 5.25
CA LEU A 78 5.43 15.29 6.02
C LEU A 78 4.88 16.60 5.46
N PHE A 79 5.75 17.52 5.08
CA PHE A 79 5.32 18.79 4.48
C PHE A 79 4.60 18.57 3.14
N THR A 80 5.15 17.70 2.28
CA THR A 80 4.54 17.38 0.98
C THR A 80 3.22 16.62 1.15
N CYS A 81 3.13 15.69 2.12
CA CYS A 81 1.87 15.02 2.46
C CYS A 81 0.82 16.02 2.96
N SER A 82 1.19 16.92 3.85
CA SER A 82 0.27 17.96 4.34
C SER A 82 -0.20 18.88 3.22
N LEU A 83 0.70 19.29 2.32
CA LEU A 83 0.35 20.09 1.13
C LEU A 83 -0.66 19.35 0.25
N GLY A 84 -0.42 18.05 -0.03
CA GLY A 84 -1.36 17.20 -0.77
C GLY A 84 -2.73 17.15 -0.11
N CYS A 85 -2.79 16.98 1.23
CA CYS A 85 -4.05 17.02 1.97
C CYS A 85 -4.75 18.38 1.90
N VAL A 86 -4.03 19.49 1.99
CA VAL A 86 -4.60 20.85 1.89
C VAL A 86 -5.17 21.13 0.51
N LEU A 87 -4.59 20.56 -0.55
CA LEU A 87 -5.10 20.73 -1.93
C LEU A 87 -6.51 20.15 -2.16
N PHE A 88 -7.02 19.33 -1.23
CA PHE A 88 -8.44 18.93 -1.28
C PHE A 88 -9.41 20.07 -0.99
N PHE A 89 -8.98 21.13 -0.29
CA PHE A 89 -9.82 22.30 -0.07
C PHE A 89 -10.12 23.04 -1.40
N PRO A 90 -9.13 23.51 -2.19
CA PRO A 90 -9.43 24.11 -3.49
C PRO A 90 -10.07 23.11 -4.47
N ALA A 91 -9.82 21.80 -4.37
CA ALA A 91 -10.50 20.82 -5.18
C ALA A 91 -12.01 20.81 -4.96
N ASN A 92 -12.46 20.91 -3.71
CA ASN A 92 -13.87 21.04 -3.37
C ASN A 92 -14.42 22.44 -3.72
N PHE A 93 -13.67 23.50 -3.42
CA PHE A 93 -14.11 24.88 -3.65
C PHE A 93 -14.35 25.19 -5.14
N PHE A 94 -13.48 24.68 -6.02
CA PHE A 94 -13.61 24.86 -7.47
C PHE A 94 -14.39 23.72 -8.15
N GLU A 95 -14.91 22.75 -7.38
CA GLU A 95 -15.59 21.56 -7.89
C GLU A 95 -14.82 20.86 -9.02
N SER A 96 -13.49 20.77 -8.88
CA SER A 96 -12.60 20.30 -9.92
C SER A 96 -11.96 18.94 -9.60
N TYR A 97 -12.34 17.92 -10.38
CA TYR A 97 -11.73 16.60 -10.27
C TYR A 97 -10.22 16.61 -10.59
N MET A 98 -9.75 17.49 -11.48
CA MET A 98 -8.33 17.64 -11.78
C MET A 98 -7.52 18.08 -10.54
N PHE A 99 -8.09 18.98 -9.72
CA PHE A 99 -7.46 19.33 -8.44
C PHE A 99 -7.43 18.17 -7.45
N VAL A 100 -8.43 17.27 -7.46
CA VAL A 100 -8.40 16.04 -6.67
C VAL A 100 -7.24 15.16 -7.10
N LEU A 101 -7.06 14.93 -8.41
CA LEU A 101 -5.94 14.13 -8.93
C LEU A 101 -4.59 14.75 -8.57
N LEU A 102 -4.45 16.08 -8.66
CA LEU A 102 -3.24 16.80 -8.25
C LEU A 102 -2.98 16.68 -6.74
N ALA A 103 -4.03 16.76 -5.92
CA ALA A 103 -3.94 16.58 -4.48
C ALA A 103 -3.41 15.18 -4.13
N ILE A 104 -4.00 14.14 -4.72
CA ILE A 104 -3.58 12.75 -4.55
C ILE A 104 -2.15 12.52 -5.05
N PHE A 105 -1.79 13.05 -6.22
CA PHE A 105 -0.45 12.96 -6.77
C PHE A 105 0.58 13.59 -5.82
N THR A 106 0.30 14.80 -5.31
CA THR A 106 1.16 15.51 -4.36
C THR A 106 1.29 14.75 -3.04
N LEU A 107 0.17 14.24 -2.51
CA LEU A 107 0.14 13.40 -1.31
C LEU A 107 1.03 12.17 -1.48
N SER A 108 0.92 11.49 -2.62
CA SER A 108 1.68 10.29 -2.93
C SER A 108 3.18 10.55 -3.12
N ILE A 109 3.59 11.71 -3.65
CA ILE A 109 5.00 12.13 -3.63
C ILE A 109 5.50 12.15 -2.18
N GLY A 110 4.75 12.77 -1.26
CA GLY A 110 5.11 12.81 0.16
C GLY A 110 5.23 11.42 0.77
N ILE A 111 4.29 10.51 0.48
CA ILE A 111 4.34 9.12 0.95
C ILE A 111 5.55 8.37 0.36
N THR A 112 5.88 8.60 -0.91
CA THR A 112 7.07 8.02 -1.56
C THR A 112 8.35 8.49 -0.87
N VAL A 113 8.48 9.80 -0.59
CA VAL A 113 9.60 10.35 0.20
C VAL A 113 9.65 9.70 1.58
N MET A 114 8.49 9.54 2.23
CA MET A 114 8.38 8.90 3.54
C MET A 114 8.92 7.47 3.52
N ASN A 115 8.52 6.66 2.56
CA ASN A 115 8.96 5.27 2.46
C ASN A 115 10.48 5.16 2.22
N VAL A 116 11.04 6.01 1.36
CA VAL A 116 12.47 6.02 1.06
C VAL A 116 13.29 6.54 2.25
N ALA A 117 12.75 7.45 3.06
CA ALA A 117 13.44 8.03 4.21
C ALA A 117 13.23 7.22 5.51
N ALA A 118 11.99 6.84 5.83
CA ALA A 118 11.64 6.27 7.12
C ALA A 118 12.10 4.81 7.28
N ASN A 119 11.97 3.99 6.23
CA ASN A 119 12.31 2.57 6.32
C ASN A 119 13.79 2.34 6.66
N PRO A 120 14.78 2.93 5.96
CA PRO A 120 16.18 2.83 6.37
C PRO A 120 16.44 3.50 7.72
N PHE A 121 15.79 4.63 8.01
CA PHE A 121 15.97 5.31 9.29
C PHE A 121 15.59 4.43 10.48
N ILE A 122 14.50 3.67 10.40
CA ILE A 122 14.06 2.71 11.43
C ILE A 122 15.12 1.61 11.63
N THR A 123 15.71 1.10 10.55
CA THR A 123 16.72 0.04 10.64
C THR A 123 18.00 0.53 11.29
N LEU A 124 18.38 1.81 11.09
CA LEU A 124 19.55 2.45 11.67
C LEU A 124 19.37 2.86 13.14
N LEU A 125 18.14 2.86 13.68
CA LEU A 125 17.87 3.15 15.08
C LEU A 125 18.21 1.95 15.96
N GLY A 126 19.34 1.97 16.64
CA GLY A 126 19.75 0.94 17.61
C GLY A 126 20.50 -0.24 17.00
N ASN A 127 20.52 -1.39 17.68
CA ASN A 127 21.30 -2.54 17.24
C ASN A 127 20.75 -3.14 15.92
N PRO A 128 21.63 -3.52 14.97
CA PRO A 128 21.22 -4.14 13.70
C PRO A 128 20.34 -5.39 13.88
N GLU A 129 20.65 -6.23 14.87
CA GLU A 129 19.91 -7.46 15.18
C GLU A 129 18.42 -7.21 15.50
N GLY A 130 18.10 -6.05 16.08
CA GLY A 130 16.72 -5.63 16.40
C GLY A 130 16.01 -4.88 15.27
N ALA A 131 16.61 -4.71 14.11
CA ALA A 131 16.04 -3.92 13.01
C ALA A 131 14.68 -4.45 12.54
N HIS A 132 14.56 -5.78 12.37
CA HIS A 132 13.31 -6.42 11.96
C HIS A 132 12.18 -6.23 12.99
N ILE A 133 12.50 -6.31 14.28
CA ILE A 133 11.52 -6.11 15.35
C ILE A 133 11.00 -4.68 15.32
N ARG A 134 11.87 -3.68 15.20
CA ARG A 134 11.48 -2.27 15.12
C ARG A 134 10.63 -1.98 13.89
N MET A 135 11.01 -2.53 12.73
CA MET A 135 10.27 -2.35 11.50
C MET A 135 8.85 -2.92 11.62
N ASN A 136 8.72 -4.17 12.09
CA ASN A 136 7.42 -4.79 12.31
C ASN A 136 6.57 -4.03 13.33
N PHE A 137 7.18 -3.56 14.42
CA PHE A 137 6.49 -2.79 15.44
C PHE A 137 5.90 -1.48 14.87
N VAL A 138 6.67 -0.75 14.07
CA VAL A 138 6.19 0.49 13.43
C VAL A 138 5.09 0.20 12.40
N GLN A 139 5.18 -0.89 11.66
CA GLN A 139 4.15 -1.30 10.70
C GLN A 139 2.80 -1.64 11.35
N VAL A 140 2.78 -2.07 12.62
CA VAL A 140 1.51 -2.27 13.35
C VAL A 140 0.70 -0.98 13.43
N PHE A 141 1.37 0.16 13.64
CA PHE A 141 0.69 1.46 13.69
C PHE A 141 0.09 1.85 12.33
N SER A 142 0.77 1.53 11.23
CA SER A 142 0.18 1.71 9.89
C SER A 142 -1.11 0.90 9.73
N ARG A 143 -1.13 -0.37 10.18
CA ARG A 143 -2.34 -1.22 10.14
C ARG A 143 -3.47 -0.69 11.03
N ILE A 144 -3.14 -0.11 12.19
CA ILE A 144 -4.13 0.58 13.03
C ILE A 144 -4.74 1.77 12.28
N GLY A 145 -3.91 2.56 11.59
CA GLY A 145 -4.37 3.65 10.72
C GLY A 145 -5.34 3.16 9.64
N TYR A 146 -4.98 2.09 8.93
CA TYR A 146 -5.87 1.45 7.95
C TYR A 146 -7.21 1.02 8.55
N ALA A 147 -7.21 0.39 9.72
CA ALA A 147 -8.43 -0.15 10.34
C ALA A 147 -9.35 0.95 10.91
N ALA A 148 -8.80 2.03 11.45
CA ALA A 148 -9.57 3.11 12.06
C ALA A 148 -10.17 4.08 11.03
N THR A 149 -9.47 4.29 9.91
CA THR A 149 -9.82 5.32 8.92
C THR A 149 -11.18 5.14 8.27
N PRO A 150 -11.68 3.94 7.88
CA PRO A 150 -12.95 3.81 7.21
C PRO A 150 -14.12 4.38 8.02
N LEU A 151 -14.16 4.11 9.32
CA LEU A 151 -15.24 4.58 10.19
C LEU A 151 -15.18 6.11 10.39
N ILE A 152 -13.99 6.63 10.65
CA ILE A 152 -13.78 8.06 10.90
C ILE A 152 -14.03 8.88 9.62
N ALA A 153 -13.44 8.46 8.50
CA ALA A 153 -13.53 9.17 7.24
C ALA A 153 -14.96 9.16 6.69
N THR A 154 -15.63 8.02 6.69
CA THR A 154 -17.02 7.93 6.22
C THR A 154 -17.95 8.81 7.04
N ALA A 155 -17.81 8.84 8.37
CA ALA A 155 -18.58 9.72 9.23
C ALA A 155 -18.33 11.21 8.96
N LEU A 156 -17.10 11.59 8.58
CA LEU A 156 -16.74 12.97 8.25
C LEU A 156 -17.15 13.37 6.83
N ILE A 157 -17.08 12.44 5.87
CA ILE A 157 -17.43 12.71 4.46
C ILE A 157 -18.93 12.88 4.29
N TYR A 158 -19.71 11.99 4.88
CA TYR A 158 -21.16 11.97 4.69
C TYR A 158 -21.94 12.72 5.78
N GLY A 159 -21.32 13.16 6.85
CA GLY A 159 -21.81 14.05 7.92
C GLY A 159 -23.31 14.04 8.23
N GLN A 160 -23.76 15.00 9.07
CA GLN A 160 -25.18 15.17 9.39
C GLN A 160 -25.92 16.07 8.39
N SER A 161 -25.20 16.78 7.51
CA SER A 161 -25.76 17.77 6.56
C SER A 161 -26.28 17.16 5.26
N GLY A 162 -25.99 15.88 4.97
CA GLY A 162 -26.36 15.23 3.72
C GLY A 162 -25.51 15.66 2.50
N GLU A 163 -24.60 16.62 2.67
CA GLU A 163 -23.63 17.03 1.63
C GLU A 163 -22.33 16.21 1.77
N ILE A 164 -21.75 15.84 0.62
CA ILE A 164 -20.48 15.11 0.56
C ILE A 164 -19.33 16.09 0.81
N GLN A 165 -18.67 15.96 1.95
CA GLN A 165 -17.58 16.84 2.38
C GLN A 165 -16.24 16.11 2.41
N PHE A 166 -15.79 15.58 1.27
CA PHE A 166 -14.56 14.77 1.17
C PHE A 166 -13.28 15.51 1.60
N GLN A 167 -13.28 16.85 1.61
CA GLN A 167 -12.12 17.65 2.01
C GLN A 167 -11.87 17.64 3.54
N ILE A 168 -12.91 17.45 4.37
CA ILE A 168 -12.79 17.56 5.83
C ILE A 168 -11.80 16.56 6.42
N PRO A 169 -11.89 15.25 6.16
CA PRO A 169 -10.94 14.30 6.72
C PRO A 169 -9.50 14.55 6.26
N TYR A 170 -9.30 15.06 5.04
CA TYR A 170 -7.94 15.40 4.57
C TYR A 170 -7.40 16.65 5.27
N LEU A 171 -8.20 17.67 5.55
CA LEU A 171 -7.76 18.85 6.29
C LEU A 171 -7.39 18.51 7.74
N LEU A 172 -8.15 17.65 8.39
CA LEU A 172 -7.82 17.15 9.73
C LEU A 172 -6.50 16.34 9.72
N LEU A 173 -6.32 15.52 8.70
CA LEU A 173 -5.09 14.76 8.51
C LEU A 173 -3.90 15.70 8.24
N ALA A 174 -4.07 16.75 7.43
CA ALA A 174 -3.06 17.78 7.20
C ALA A 174 -2.58 18.44 8.50
N GLY A 175 -3.53 18.83 9.36
CA GLY A 175 -3.23 19.40 10.68
C GLY A 175 -2.42 18.42 11.55
N THR A 176 -2.83 17.16 11.59
CA THR A 176 -2.12 16.10 12.34
C THR A 176 -0.70 15.90 11.83
N ILE A 177 -0.51 15.87 10.50
CA ILE A 177 0.80 15.72 9.86
C ILE A 177 1.70 16.91 10.16
N LEU A 178 1.17 18.15 10.13
CA LEU A 178 1.95 19.35 10.46
C LEU A 178 2.40 19.34 11.92
N VAL A 179 1.52 18.96 12.84
CA VAL A 179 1.88 18.80 14.25
C VAL A 179 3.02 17.78 14.41
N LEU A 180 2.95 16.64 13.72
CA LEU A 180 4.02 15.63 13.72
C LEU A 180 5.33 16.20 13.11
N ALA A 181 5.23 16.97 12.02
CA ALA A 181 6.39 17.62 11.42
C ALA A 181 7.08 18.59 12.42
N VAL A 182 6.31 19.36 13.19
CA VAL A 182 6.83 20.23 14.25
C VAL A 182 7.53 19.40 15.34
N PHE A 183 6.92 18.30 15.79
CA PHE A 183 7.54 17.41 16.77
C PHE A 183 8.86 16.80 16.26
N ILE A 184 8.93 16.37 15.00
CA ILE A 184 10.16 15.86 14.38
C ILE A 184 11.20 16.97 14.24
N TYR A 185 10.78 18.20 13.91
CA TYR A 185 11.67 19.35 13.79
C TYR A 185 12.29 19.75 15.14
N ILE A 186 11.51 19.75 16.22
CA ILE A 186 11.98 20.09 17.55
C ILE A 186 12.79 18.94 18.18
N SER A 187 12.45 17.69 17.83
CA SER A 187 13.13 16.53 18.39
C SER A 187 14.57 16.43 17.90
N LYS A 188 15.48 16.11 18.83
CA LYS A 188 16.89 15.81 18.51
C LYS A 188 16.97 14.40 17.92
N MET A 189 16.51 14.21 16.67
CA MET A 189 16.66 12.94 15.97
C MET A 189 18.13 12.69 15.62
N PRO A 190 18.62 11.44 15.70
CA PRO A 190 19.96 11.11 15.25
C PRO A 190 20.08 11.39 13.75
N THR A 191 21.23 11.89 13.34
CA THR A 191 21.55 12.14 11.93
C THR A 191 22.39 10.99 11.41
N PHE A 192 21.81 10.23 10.46
CA PHE A 192 22.54 9.21 9.71
C PHE A 192 22.81 9.74 8.32
N LYS A 193 24.02 9.53 7.81
CA LYS A 193 24.34 9.75 6.41
C LYS A 193 23.86 8.56 5.61
N ALA A 194 23.18 8.80 4.51
CA ALA A 194 22.86 7.75 3.57
C ALA A 194 24.14 7.25 2.88
N GLU A 195 24.29 5.94 2.73
CA GLU A 195 25.37 5.36 1.93
C GLU A 195 25.17 5.75 0.46
N LYS A 196 26.29 5.87 -0.28
CA LYS A 196 26.24 6.09 -1.72
C LYS A 196 25.59 4.87 -2.37
N GLU A 197 24.41 5.04 -2.92
CA GLU A 197 23.86 4.05 -3.84
C GLU A 197 24.53 4.23 -5.20
N ASP A 198 24.97 3.13 -5.80
CA ASP A 198 25.46 3.14 -7.17
C ASP A 198 24.36 3.59 -8.13
N HIS A 199 24.69 4.53 -9.02
CA HIS A 199 23.76 4.96 -10.06
C HIS A 199 23.50 3.80 -11.03
N PHE A 200 22.28 3.32 -11.09
CA PHE A 200 21.85 2.31 -12.04
C PHE A 200 20.59 2.76 -12.78
N SER A 201 20.48 2.37 -14.02
CA SER A 201 19.27 2.61 -14.80
C SER A 201 18.26 1.48 -14.58
N ILE A 202 16.95 1.82 -14.60
CA ILE A 202 15.87 0.82 -14.44
C ILE A 202 16.00 -0.32 -15.48
N PRO A 203 16.29 -0.07 -16.78
CA PRO A 203 16.47 -1.14 -17.77
C PRO A 203 17.64 -2.09 -17.44
N GLU A 204 18.73 -1.57 -16.89
CA GLU A 204 19.88 -2.41 -16.47
C GLU A 204 19.52 -3.31 -15.31
N LEU A 205 18.78 -2.79 -14.32
CA LEU A 205 18.28 -3.56 -13.21
C LEU A 205 17.39 -4.73 -13.66
N PHE A 206 16.45 -4.47 -14.57
CA PHE A 206 15.60 -5.52 -15.15
C PHE A 206 16.42 -6.57 -15.90
N LYS A 207 17.37 -6.16 -16.74
CA LYS A 207 18.25 -7.06 -17.49
C LYS A 207 19.09 -7.95 -16.55
N GLU A 208 19.59 -7.39 -15.46
CA GLU A 208 20.39 -8.11 -14.48
C GLU A 208 19.51 -9.08 -13.63
N SER A 209 18.26 -8.68 -13.33
CA SER A 209 17.31 -9.50 -12.55
C SER A 209 16.94 -10.82 -13.24
N ILE A 210 17.00 -10.91 -14.57
CA ILE A 210 16.72 -12.15 -15.34
C ILE A 210 17.65 -13.30 -14.93
N ARG A 211 18.84 -12.98 -14.41
CA ARG A 211 19.79 -13.99 -13.89
C ARG A 211 19.25 -14.67 -12.65
N TYR A 212 18.39 -14.00 -11.88
CA TYR A 212 17.77 -14.50 -10.66
C TYR A 212 16.27 -14.73 -10.93
N LYS A 213 15.93 -15.89 -11.48
CA LYS A 213 14.55 -16.20 -11.92
C LYS A 213 13.50 -15.96 -10.83
N HIS A 214 13.78 -16.31 -9.57
CA HIS A 214 12.87 -16.08 -8.46
C HIS A 214 12.67 -14.59 -8.17
N LEU A 215 13.69 -13.75 -8.34
CA LEU A 215 13.55 -12.29 -8.27
C LEU A 215 12.72 -11.75 -9.44
N PHE A 216 13.06 -12.13 -10.69
CA PHE A 216 12.36 -11.66 -11.87
C PHE A 216 10.86 -11.96 -11.81
N PHE A 217 10.49 -13.21 -11.51
CA PHE A 217 9.09 -13.58 -11.33
C PHE A 217 8.48 -13.04 -10.04
N GLY A 218 9.28 -12.78 -9.01
CA GLY A 218 8.87 -12.10 -7.78
C GLY A 218 8.48 -10.65 -8.01
N VAL A 219 9.20 -9.93 -8.88
CA VAL A 219 8.85 -8.57 -9.31
C VAL A 219 7.52 -8.57 -10.06
N ILE A 220 7.30 -9.55 -10.96
CA ILE A 220 6.03 -9.72 -11.66
C ILE A 220 4.91 -10.03 -10.63
N ALA A 221 5.12 -10.98 -9.72
CA ALA A 221 4.13 -11.33 -8.69
C ALA A 221 3.78 -10.12 -7.80
N MET A 222 4.78 -9.29 -7.43
CA MET A 222 4.57 -8.08 -6.65
C MET A 222 3.73 -7.04 -7.41
N PHE A 223 3.99 -6.86 -8.71
CA PHE A 223 3.20 -5.98 -9.57
C PHE A 223 1.73 -6.40 -9.62
N PHE A 224 1.46 -7.69 -9.80
CA PHE A 224 0.10 -8.23 -9.79
C PHE A 224 -0.53 -8.16 -8.39
N TYR A 225 0.27 -8.37 -7.32
CA TYR A 225 -0.22 -8.31 -5.95
C TYR A 225 -0.72 -6.91 -5.57
N VAL A 226 0.09 -5.88 -5.80
CA VAL A 226 -0.31 -4.50 -5.46
C VAL A 226 -1.49 -4.05 -6.31
N GLY A 227 -1.53 -4.48 -7.57
CA GLY A 227 -2.70 -4.27 -8.42
C GLY A 227 -3.96 -4.91 -7.87
N ALA A 228 -3.90 -6.18 -7.46
CA ALA A 228 -5.04 -6.89 -6.87
C ALA A 228 -5.49 -6.27 -5.53
N GLU A 229 -4.55 -5.85 -4.70
CA GLU A 229 -4.83 -5.18 -3.42
C GLU A 229 -5.58 -3.85 -3.66
N ALA A 230 -5.07 -3.00 -4.56
CA ALA A 230 -5.70 -1.73 -4.91
C ALA A 230 -7.09 -1.93 -5.54
N CYS A 231 -7.25 -2.93 -6.41
CA CYS A 231 -8.52 -3.32 -6.99
C CYS A 231 -9.52 -3.76 -5.92
N THR A 232 -9.10 -4.61 -5.00
CA THR A 232 -9.99 -5.16 -3.96
C THR A 232 -10.45 -4.07 -3.00
N ALA A 233 -9.53 -3.24 -2.50
CA ALA A 233 -9.83 -2.19 -1.55
C ALA A 233 -10.64 -1.05 -2.18
N GLY A 234 -10.26 -0.59 -3.37
CA GLY A 234 -10.95 0.51 -4.06
C GLY A 234 -12.40 0.17 -4.47
N PHE A 235 -12.65 -1.08 -4.86
CA PHE A 235 -14.00 -1.53 -5.23
C PHE A 235 -14.79 -2.19 -4.09
N PHE A 236 -14.24 -2.21 -2.88
CA PHE A 236 -14.89 -2.85 -1.73
C PHE A 236 -16.25 -2.23 -1.40
N ILE A 237 -16.30 -0.92 -1.19
CA ILE A 237 -17.55 -0.19 -0.90
C ILE A 237 -18.49 -0.22 -2.11
N PRO A 238 -18.06 0.09 -3.35
CA PRO A 238 -18.91 -0.04 -4.53
C PRO A 238 -19.57 -1.43 -4.66
N TYR A 239 -18.85 -2.51 -4.41
CA TYR A 239 -19.40 -3.86 -4.46
C TYR A 239 -20.51 -4.06 -3.42
N LEU A 240 -20.24 -3.70 -2.16
CA LEU A 240 -21.22 -3.87 -1.08
C LEU A 240 -22.47 -3.02 -1.29
N LYS A 241 -22.31 -1.86 -1.90
CA LYS A 241 -23.41 -0.98 -2.22
C LYS A 241 -24.27 -1.50 -3.37
N GLU A 242 -23.67 -1.86 -4.49
CA GLU A 242 -24.41 -2.24 -5.71
C GLU A 242 -24.87 -3.70 -5.72
N VAL A 243 -24.09 -4.61 -5.13
CA VAL A 243 -24.38 -6.05 -5.19
C VAL A 243 -25.11 -6.54 -3.96
N VAL A 244 -24.73 -6.04 -2.77
CA VAL A 244 -25.32 -6.46 -1.49
C VAL A 244 -26.46 -5.52 -1.08
N GLY A 245 -26.42 -4.24 -1.49
CA GLY A 245 -27.45 -3.24 -1.19
C GLY A 245 -27.23 -2.50 0.13
N LEU A 246 -26.00 -2.46 0.65
CA LEU A 246 -25.66 -1.77 1.89
C LEU A 246 -25.49 -0.25 1.67
N SER A 247 -25.71 0.54 2.72
CA SER A 247 -25.33 1.95 2.75
C SER A 247 -23.82 2.12 2.82
N ASP A 248 -23.32 3.30 2.45
CA ASP A 248 -21.87 3.62 2.51
C ASP A 248 -21.32 3.44 3.95
N ALA A 249 -22.09 3.83 4.97
CA ALA A 249 -21.73 3.69 6.38
C ALA A 249 -21.66 2.20 6.84
N GLU A 250 -22.56 1.36 6.35
CA GLU A 250 -22.53 -0.08 6.63
C GLU A 250 -21.38 -0.76 5.91
N ALA A 251 -21.16 -0.44 4.64
CA ALA A 251 -20.06 -0.95 3.84
C ALA A 251 -18.69 -0.58 4.46
N ALA A 252 -18.55 0.62 5.03
CA ALA A 252 -17.34 1.04 5.74
C ALA A 252 -17.02 0.18 6.97
N LYS A 253 -18.04 -0.36 7.67
CA LYS A 253 -17.83 -1.30 8.79
C LYS A 253 -17.19 -2.60 8.33
N TYR A 254 -17.61 -3.13 7.18
CA TYR A 254 -17.02 -4.33 6.60
C TYR A 254 -15.62 -4.06 6.02
N LEU A 255 -15.35 -2.87 5.49
CA LEU A 255 -14.00 -2.46 5.10
C LEU A 255 -13.08 -2.35 6.33
N THR A 256 -13.59 -1.84 7.46
CA THR A 256 -12.85 -1.89 8.73
C THR A 256 -12.55 -3.33 9.14
N LEU A 257 -13.55 -4.23 9.05
CA LEU A 257 -13.37 -5.65 9.36
C LEU A 257 -12.31 -6.30 8.47
N TYR A 258 -12.28 -5.98 7.17
CA TYR A 258 -11.25 -6.40 6.24
C TYR A 258 -9.85 -6.01 6.73
N TYR A 259 -9.64 -4.75 7.14
CA TYR A 259 -8.34 -4.29 7.66
C TYR A 259 -8.00 -4.86 9.04
N VAL A 260 -9.00 -5.08 9.90
CA VAL A 260 -8.81 -5.79 11.18
C VAL A 260 -8.37 -7.23 10.93
N PHE A 261 -9.01 -7.95 10.02
CA PHE A 261 -8.61 -9.29 9.63
C PHE A 261 -7.19 -9.31 9.05
N ALA A 262 -6.82 -8.31 8.23
CA ALA A 262 -5.46 -8.16 7.74
C ALA A 262 -4.46 -7.94 8.87
N ALA A 263 -4.78 -7.12 9.86
CA ALA A 263 -3.91 -6.88 11.01
C ALA A 263 -3.71 -8.14 11.86
N VAL A 264 -4.81 -8.86 12.17
CA VAL A 264 -4.80 -10.09 12.97
C VAL A 264 -3.98 -11.18 12.27
N MET A 265 -4.23 -11.43 10.98
CA MET A 265 -3.49 -12.44 10.24
C MET A 265 -2.02 -12.04 10.03
N GLY A 266 -1.74 -10.75 9.84
CA GLY A 266 -0.35 -10.26 9.75
C GLY A 266 0.46 -10.55 11.02
N LEU A 267 -0.16 -10.46 12.20
CA LEU A 267 0.47 -10.88 13.46
C LEU A 267 0.57 -12.41 13.56
N ALA A 268 -0.50 -13.13 13.22
CA ALA A 268 -0.50 -14.59 13.24
C ALA A 268 0.52 -15.20 12.27
N ALA A 269 0.77 -14.55 11.14
CA ALA A 269 1.73 -15.01 10.13
C ALA A 269 3.16 -15.16 10.67
N VAL A 270 3.55 -14.33 11.65
CA VAL A 270 4.87 -14.44 12.31
C VAL A 270 5.03 -15.82 12.96
N PHE A 271 3.96 -16.35 13.54
CA PHE A 271 3.95 -17.70 14.14
C PHE A 271 3.77 -18.79 13.08
N ILE A 272 2.87 -18.60 12.13
CA ILE A 272 2.59 -19.58 11.07
C ILE A 272 3.84 -19.85 10.22
N LEU A 273 4.61 -18.82 9.89
CA LEU A 273 5.83 -18.93 9.07
C LEU A 273 6.98 -19.66 9.78
N GLN A 274 6.89 -19.90 11.09
CA GLN A 274 7.85 -20.77 11.80
C GLN A 274 7.63 -22.24 11.46
N PHE A 275 6.41 -22.64 11.11
CA PHE A 275 6.02 -24.04 10.85
C PHE A 275 5.73 -24.30 9.37
N VAL A 276 5.32 -23.29 8.62
CA VAL A 276 4.91 -23.41 7.23
C VAL A 276 5.90 -22.66 6.32
N LYS A 277 6.38 -23.33 5.28
CA LYS A 277 7.28 -22.70 4.30
C LYS A 277 6.57 -21.54 3.59
N ALA A 278 7.24 -20.40 3.48
CA ALA A 278 6.72 -19.14 2.95
C ALA A 278 6.01 -19.31 1.58
N HIS A 279 6.62 -20.00 0.63
CA HIS A 279 6.01 -20.22 -0.69
C HIS A 279 4.73 -21.07 -0.65
N LYS A 280 4.63 -22.03 0.29
CA LYS A 280 3.41 -22.82 0.45
C LYS A 280 2.27 -21.99 1.03
N LEU A 281 2.59 -21.07 1.95
CA LEU A 281 1.61 -20.16 2.55
C LEU A 281 1.07 -19.19 1.50
N VAL A 282 1.93 -18.57 0.68
CA VAL A 282 1.52 -17.70 -0.43
C VAL A 282 0.65 -18.48 -1.43
N GLY A 283 1.06 -19.69 -1.81
CA GLY A 283 0.31 -20.54 -2.73
C GLY A 283 -1.08 -20.91 -2.19
N LEU A 284 -1.15 -21.36 -0.92
CA LEU A 284 -2.42 -21.68 -0.27
C LEU A 284 -3.36 -20.48 -0.20
N PHE A 285 -2.85 -19.34 0.27
CA PHE A 285 -3.65 -18.11 0.37
C PHE A 285 -4.06 -17.59 -1.00
N GLY A 286 -3.20 -17.74 -2.02
CA GLY A 286 -3.57 -17.43 -3.40
C GLY A 286 -4.75 -18.26 -3.90
N VAL A 287 -4.76 -19.58 -3.64
CA VAL A 287 -5.89 -20.46 -4.00
C VAL A 287 -7.16 -20.06 -3.24
N LEU A 288 -7.06 -19.77 -1.95
CA LEU A 288 -8.21 -19.33 -1.14
C LEU A 288 -8.77 -17.99 -1.63
N MET A 289 -7.91 -17.04 -2.03
CA MET A 289 -8.33 -15.78 -2.63
C MET A 289 -9.10 -16.01 -3.94
N ILE A 290 -8.58 -16.86 -4.84
CA ILE A 290 -9.27 -17.20 -6.09
C ILE A 290 -10.64 -17.80 -5.78
N PHE A 291 -10.72 -18.73 -4.82
CA PHE A 291 -11.99 -19.33 -4.41
C PHE A 291 -12.98 -18.28 -3.87
N CYS A 292 -12.54 -17.37 -2.97
CA CYS A 292 -13.38 -16.31 -2.46
C CYS A 292 -13.89 -15.39 -3.58
N TYR A 293 -13.03 -15.02 -4.55
CA TYR A 293 -13.46 -14.22 -5.70
C TYR A 293 -14.47 -14.96 -6.56
N LEU A 294 -14.30 -16.26 -6.81
CA LEU A 294 -15.30 -17.06 -7.53
C LEU A 294 -16.66 -17.04 -6.83
N VAL A 295 -16.67 -17.17 -5.50
CA VAL A 295 -17.92 -17.07 -4.72
C VAL A 295 -18.54 -15.68 -4.85
N VAL A 296 -17.76 -14.61 -4.65
CA VAL A 296 -18.21 -13.22 -4.72
C VAL A 296 -18.76 -12.88 -6.13
N ILE A 297 -18.14 -13.42 -7.20
CA ILE A 297 -18.53 -13.14 -8.57
C ILE A 297 -19.77 -13.96 -9.00
N PHE A 298 -19.81 -15.24 -8.67
CA PHE A 298 -20.80 -16.13 -9.27
C PHE A 298 -21.95 -16.50 -8.34
N LEU A 299 -21.72 -16.48 -7.01
CA LEU A 299 -22.73 -16.89 -6.04
C LEU A 299 -23.33 -15.68 -5.31
N LYS A 300 -24.65 -15.72 -5.06
CA LYS A 300 -25.35 -14.79 -4.17
C LYS A 300 -25.68 -15.55 -2.89
N THR A 301 -24.71 -15.58 -1.96
CA THR A 301 -24.79 -16.43 -0.75
C THR A 301 -25.55 -15.80 0.40
N GLY A 302 -25.85 -14.49 0.37
CA GLY A 302 -26.35 -13.73 1.53
C GLY A 302 -25.27 -13.44 2.59
N TYR A 303 -24.00 -13.82 2.33
CA TYR A 303 -22.85 -13.59 3.20
C TYR A 303 -21.66 -12.99 2.42
N ASN A 304 -21.91 -12.40 1.27
CA ASN A 304 -20.87 -11.89 0.39
C ASN A 304 -20.02 -10.79 1.05
N GLU A 305 -20.61 -10.00 1.94
CA GLU A 305 -19.94 -8.97 2.74
C GLU A 305 -18.85 -9.55 3.67
N TYR A 306 -19.14 -10.69 4.32
CA TYR A 306 -18.18 -11.40 5.17
C TYR A 306 -17.08 -12.08 4.36
N ILE A 307 -17.44 -12.66 3.21
CA ILE A 307 -16.48 -13.31 2.31
C ILE A 307 -15.51 -12.23 1.78
N LEU A 308 -16.04 -11.08 1.37
CA LEU A 308 -15.22 -9.97 0.90
C LEU A 308 -14.30 -9.44 2.04
N ALA A 309 -14.82 -9.29 3.25
CA ALA A 309 -14.02 -8.89 4.41
C ALA A 309 -12.93 -9.94 4.74
N SER A 310 -13.21 -11.23 4.59
CA SER A 310 -12.24 -12.30 4.86
C SER A 310 -11.02 -12.30 3.93
N LEU A 311 -11.10 -11.64 2.77
CA LEU A 311 -9.95 -11.46 1.88
C LEU A 311 -8.78 -10.75 2.59
N GLY A 312 -9.06 -9.89 3.57
CA GLY A 312 -8.04 -9.25 4.40
C GLY A 312 -7.11 -10.23 5.12
N LEU A 313 -7.64 -11.39 5.55
CA LEU A 313 -6.82 -12.44 6.18
C LEU A 313 -5.69 -12.90 5.26
N PHE A 314 -6.00 -13.12 3.99
CA PHE A 314 -5.06 -13.71 3.04
C PHE A 314 -4.10 -12.67 2.44
N LEU A 315 -4.58 -11.44 2.19
CA LEU A 315 -3.80 -10.36 1.61
C LEU A 315 -2.64 -9.91 2.49
N SER A 316 -2.83 -9.85 3.80
CA SER A 316 -1.88 -9.22 4.73
C SER A 316 -0.49 -9.86 4.75
N VAL A 317 -0.39 -11.14 4.41
CA VAL A 317 0.86 -11.92 4.44
C VAL A 317 1.59 -11.87 3.10
N MET A 318 0.89 -11.55 2.02
CA MET A 318 1.40 -11.66 0.66
C MET A 318 2.58 -10.73 0.39
N PHE A 319 2.42 -9.42 0.65
CA PHE A 319 3.46 -8.43 0.34
C PHE A 319 4.81 -8.78 0.97
N PRO A 320 4.93 -8.92 2.31
CA PRO A 320 6.21 -9.20 2.94
C PRO A 320 6.79 -10.57 2.55
N THR A 321 5.92 -11.54 2.28
CA THR A 321 6.36 -12.89 1.92
C THR A 321 6.83 -12.96 0.48
N ILE A 322 6.12 -12.36 -0.48
CA ILE A 322 6.58 -12.27 -1.88
C ILE A 322 7.91 -11.51 -1.93
N PHE A 323 8.00 -10.38 -1.19
CA PHE A 323 9.21 -9.58 -1.12
C PHE A 323 10.41 -10.39 -0.62
N SER A 324 10.26 -11.09 0.51
CA SER A 324 11.34 -11.90 1.09
C SER A 324 11.76 -13.06 0.19
N LEU A 325 10.81 -13.78 -0.41
CA LEU A 325 11.09 -14.87 -1.35
C LEU A 325 11.81 -14.39 -2.61
N ALA A 326 11.49 -13.18 -3.07
CA ALA A 326 12.12 -12.63 -4.28
C ALA A 326 13.57 -12.19 -4.06
N ILE A 327 13.94 -11.75 -2.85
CA ILE A 327 15.31 -11.31 -2.54
C ILE A 327 16.15 -12.38 -1.82
N GLU A 328 15.61 -13.57 -1.64
CA GLU A 328 16.32 -14.68 -0.98
C GLU A 328 17.56 -15.08 -1.80
N ASP A 329 18.72 -15.25 -1.13
CA ASP A 329 19.97 -15.75 -1.70
C ASP A 329 20.55 -15.00 -2.93
N ILE A 330 20.18 -13.72 -3.15
CA ILE A 330 20.75 -12.93 -4.26
C ILE A 330 22.00 -12.11 -3.85
N GLY A 331 22.44 -12.25 -2.59
CA GLY A 331 23.70 -11.67 -2.09
C GLY A 331 23.76 -10.14 -2.24
N SER A 332 24.84 -9.63 -2.84
CA SER A 332 25.04 -8.17 -3.04
C SER A 332 24.02 -7.51 -3.95
N PHE A 333 23.21 -8.29 -4.70
CA PHE A 333 22.16 -7.76 -5.57
C PHE A 333 20.86 -7.45 -4.79
N ALA A 334 20.78 -7.77 -3.49
CA ALA A 334 19.56 -7.61 -2.68
C ALA A 334 19.03 -6.15 -2.65
N GLY A 335 19.92 -5.15 -2.57
CA GLY A 335 19.54 -3.75 -2.63
C GLY A 335 18.87 -3.40 -3.97
N LYS A 336 19.48 -3.79 -5.08
CA LYS A 336 18.94 -3.60 -6.44
C LYS A 336 17.63 -4.38 -6.63
N GLY A 337 17.55 -5.61 -6.12
CA GLY A 337 16.33 -6.42 -6.14
C GLY A 337 15.19 -5.77 -5.37
N SER A 338 15.47 -5.19 -4.21
CA SER A 338 14.49 -4.43 -3.41
C SER A 338 13.99 -3.20 -4.16
N ALA A 339 14.87 -2.48 -4.88
CA ALA A 339 14.46 -1.34 -5.71
C ALA A 339 13.49 -1.77 -6.82
N LEU A 340 13.75 -2.90 -7.50
CA LEU A 340 12.83 -3.45 -8.51
C LEU A 340 11.47 -3.82 -7.93
N LEU A 341 11.43 -4.43 -6.74
CA LEU A 341 10.18 -4.77 -6.06
C LEU A 341 9.39 -3.52 -5.65
N ASN A 342 10.08 -2.44 -5.27
CA ASN A 342 9.42 -1.15 -5.01
C ASN A 342 8.86 -0.52 -6.30
N ILE A 343 9.55 -0.63 -7.43
CA ILE A 343 9.02 -0.18 -8.73
C ILE A 343 7.77 -0.98 -9.11
N ALA A 344 7.70 -2.27 -8.78
CA ALA A 344 6.55 -3.12 -9.05
C ALA A 344 5.25 -2.66 -8.33
N ILE A 345 5.36 -1.81 -7.30
CA ILE A 345 4.20 -1.20 -6.62
C ILE A 345 3.28 -0.45 -7.61
N VAL A 346 3.81 -0.03 -8.74
CA VAL A 346 3.02 0.60 -9.82
C VAL A 346 1.90 -0.27 -10.39
N GLY A 347 1.86 -1.56 -10.09
CA GLY A 347 0.69 -2.42 -10.38
C GLY A 347 -0.63 -1.81 -9.90
N GLY A 348 -0.60 -1.08 -8.75
CA GLY A 348 -1.72 -0.31 -8.25
C GLY A 348 -2.20 0.84 -9.15
N ALA A 349 -1.36 1.33 -10.08
CA ALA A 349 -1.78 2.30 -11.10
C ALA A 349 -2.44 1.64 -12.31
N VAL A 350 -2.09 0.39 -12.62
CA VAL A 350 -2.47 -0.27 -13.88
C VAL A 350 -3.79 -1.03 -13.77
N PHE A 351 -3.95 -1.85 -12.73
CA PHE A 351 -5.10 -2.75 -12.64
C PHE A 351 -6.43 -2.08 -12.26
N PRO A 352 -6.51 -1.07 -11.36
CA PRO A 352 -7.77 -0.44 -11.02
C PRO A 352 -8.48 0.24 -12.20
N PRO A 353 -7.79 0.97 -13.11
CA PRO A 353 -8.44 1.46 -14.33
C PRO A 353 -9.01 0.36 -15.22
N ILE A 354 -8.34 -0.79 -15.33
CA ILE A 354 -8.85 -1.96 -16.07
C ILE A 354 -10.11 -2.50 -15.38
N GLN A 355 -10.09 -2.60 -14.04
CA GLN A 355 -11.27 -2.98 -13.27
C GLN A 355 -12.42 -1.98 -13.45
N GLY A 356 -12.11 -0.67 -13.44
CA GLY A 356 -13.09 0.38 -13.69
C GLY A 356 -13.78 0.27 -15.04
N MET A 357 -13.01 0.03 -16.11
CA MET A 357 -13.58 -0.20 -17.44
C MET A 357 -14.53 -1.40 -17.49
N ILE A 358 -14.20 -2.49 -16.81
CA ILE A 358 -15.06 -3.67 -16.72
C ILE A 358 -16.30 -3.37 -15.87
N ALA A 359 -16.15 -2.59 -14.79
CA ALA A 359 -17.28 -2.18 -13.96
C ALA A 359 -18.28 -1.31 -14.73
N ASP A 360 -17.78 -0.35 -15.51
CA ASP A 360 -18.60 0.55 -16.34
C ASP A 360 -19.33 -0.20 -17.49
N THR A 361 -18.66 -1.20 -18.09
CA THR A 361 -19.21 -1.89 -19.28
C THR A 361 -20.08 -3.11 -18.95
N LEU A 362 -19.76 -3.81 -17.86
CA LEU A 362 -20.45 -5.02 -17.45
C LEU A 362 -21.13 -4.86 -16.08
N SER A 363 -20.37 -4.87 -15.00
CA SER A 363 -20.83 -4.61 -13.63
C SER A 363 -19.66 -4.60 -12.65
N VAL A 364 -19.83 -3.95 -11.49
CA VAL A 364 -18.87 -4.01 -10.37
C VAL A 364 -18.63 -5.45 -9.92
N LYS A 365 -19.64 -6.30 -9.94
CA LYS A 365 -19.53 -7.72 -9.59
C LYS A 365 -18.55 -8.48 -10.49
N ILE A 366 -18.68 -8.33 -11.82
CA ILE A 366 -17.83 -9.00 -12.81
C ILE A 366 -16.43 -8.42 -12.84
N SER A 367 -16.25 -7.14 -12.49
CA SER A 367 -14.94 -6.51 -12.48
C SER A 367 -13.95 -7.17 -11.51
N TYR A 368 -14.43 -7.93 -10.52
CA TYR A 368 -13.59 -8.72 -9.60
C TYR A 368 -12.84 -9.88 -10.29
N LEU A 369 -13.12 -10.17 -11.56
CA LEU A 369 -12.27 -11.04 -12.39
C LEU A 369 -10.83 -10.49 -12.52
N VAL A 370 -10.64 -9.16 -12.42
CA VAL A 370 -9.30 -8.54 -12.52
C VAL A 370 -8.43 -8.94 -11.34
N PRO A 371 -8.79 -8.68 -10.06
CA PRO A 371 -7.97 -9.13 -8.95
C PRO A 371 -7.89 -10.65 -8.84
N MET A 372 -8.92 -11.39 -9.23
CA MET A 372 -8.88 -12.85 -9.30
C MET A 372 -7.78 -13.33 -10.26
N PHE A 373 -7.70 -12.78 -11.47
CA PHE A 373 -6.66 -13.10 -12.45
C PHE A 373 -5.26 -12.79 -11.89
N CYS A 374 -5.11 -11.67 -11.19
CA CYS A 374 -3.84 -11.34 -10.54
C CYS A 374 -3.41 -12.44 -9.55
N PHE A 375 -4.36 -12.97 -8.75
CA PHE A 375 -4.06 -14.06 -7.82
C PHE A 375 -3.74 -15.38 -8.50
N VAL A 376 -4.24 -15.65 -9.70
CA VAL A 376 -3.79 -16.80 -10.51
C VAL A 376 -2.28 -16.68 -10.79
N VAL A 377 -1.83 -15.52 -11.23
CA VAL A 377 -0.40 -15.27 -11.51
C VAL A 377 0.46 -15.40 -10.24
N ILE A 378 0.01 -14.83 -9.11
CA ILE A 378 0.72 -14.90 -7.83
C ILE A 378 0.81 -16.36 -7.34
N THR A 379 -0.26 -17.11 -7.45
CA THR A 379 -0.32 -18.52 -7.06
C THR A 379 0.64 -19.37 -7.91
N PHE A 380 0.68 -19.10 -9.20
CA PHE A 380 1.61 -19.75 -10.12
C PHE A 380 3.07 -19.44 -9.75
N TYR A 381 3.40 -18.19 -9.46
CA TYR A 381 4.71 -17.80 -8.93
C TYR A 381 5.08 -18.61 -7.68
N ALA A 382 4.19 -18.68 -6.70
CA ALA A 382 4.45 -19.34 -5.43
C ALA A 382 4.76 -20.84 -5.58
N PHE A 383 4.08 -21.53 -6.50
CA PHE A 383 4.27 -22.96 -6.70
C PHE A 383 5.44 -23.33 -7.62
N PHE A 384 5.73 -22.51 -8.62
CA PHE A 384 6.66 -22.90 -9.69
C PHE A 384 7.98 -22.14 -9.68
N PHE A 385 8.00 -20.87 -9.25
CA PHE A 385 9.19 -20.03 -9.42
C PHE A 385 9.99 -19.75 -8.14
N THR A 386 9.45 -20.04 -6.97
CA THR A 386 10.16 -19.89 -5.69
C THR A 386 11.07 -21.07 -5.37
N ARG A 387 11.00 -22.17 -6.11
CA ARG A 387 11.71 -23.43 -5.88
C ARG A 387 12.88 -23.68 -6.83
N ILE A 388 13.36 -22.66 -7.53
CA ILE A 388 14.47 -22.88 -8.46
C ILE A 388 15.72 -23.19 -7.63
N PRO A 389 16.29 -24.41 -7.74
CA PRO A 389 17.47 -24.75 -6.97
C PRO A 389 18.58 -23.79 -7.36
N LEU A 390 19.22 -23.20 -6.35
CA LEU A 390 20.48 -22.49 -6.52
C LEU A 390 21.43 -23.37 -7.32
N MET A 391 21.94 -22.86 -8.44
CA MET A 391 23.10 -23.51 -9.06
C MET A 391 24.15 -23.64 -7.95
N ARG A 392 24.53 -24.89 -7.63
CA ARG A 392 25.53 -25.19 -6.62
C ARG A 392 26.70 -24.23 -6.82
N ARG A 393 26.95 -23.39 -5.84
CA ARG A 393 28.17 -22.64 -5.73
C ARG A 393 29.30 -23.65 -5.72
N ASN A 394 30.03 -23.80 -6.84
CA ASN A 394 31.33 -24.45 -6.79
C ASN A 394 32.15 -23.68 -5.78
N LYS A 395 32.37 -24.27 -4.61
CA LYS A 395 33.41 -23.82 -3.68
C LYS A 395 34.72 -24.03 -4.40
N SER A 396 35.28 -22.97 -4.93
CA SER A 396 36.71 -22.86 -5.26
C SER A 396 37.34 -21.88 -4.32
#